data_72829bd77163aaa2942d71701aeedeb6
#
_entry.id   72829bd77163aaa2942d71701aeedeb6
#
_cell.length_a   1.000
_cell.length_b   1.000
_cell.length_c   1.000
_cell.angle_alpha   90.00
_cell.angle_beta   90.00
_cell.angle_gamma   90.00
#
_symmetry.space_group_name_H-M   'P 1'
#
loop_
_entity.id
_entity.type
_entity.pdbx_description
1 polymer ?
#
loop_
_entity_poly.entity_id
_entity_poly.type
_entity_poly.pdbx_seq_one_letter_code
_entity_poly.pdbx_strand_id
1 'polypeptide(L)'
;MKEKGCFFCRLVREKNDEANLILYRGRRSFIIMNRYPYNNGHLMVAPIAHKKLEKLSREERSEIFDQVLFAVKVLKKVLRCEGINLGANLEKVAGAGVVGHFHFHIVPRWLGDTNFLPILAETKTIAEYLRETYKKLLPFFQKRER
;
A
#
# COMPACT_ATOMS: atom_id res chain seq x y z
N MET A 1 10.94 -15.63 -14.78
CA MET A 1 11.84 -16.00 -13.70
C MET A 1 11.78 -15.04 -12.55
N LYS A 2 12.22 -13.84 -12.77
CA LYS A 2 12.19 -12.84 -11.73
C LYS A 2 10.80 -12.68 -11.13
N GLU A 3 9.81 -12.75 -11.98
CA GLU A 3 8.45 -12.56 -11.52
C GLU A 3 8.00 -13.61 -10.53
N LYS A 4 8.57 -14.79 -10.59
CA LYS A 4 8.19 -15.83 -9.66
C LYS A 4 8.47 -15.43 -8.23
N GLY A 5 9.55 -14.71 -8.01
CA GLY A 5 9.93 -14.28 -6.69
C GLY A 5 9.37 -12.92 -6.31
N CYS A 6 8.63 -12.27 -7.20
CA CYS A 6 8.11 -10.94 -6.92
C CYS A 6 6.76 -11.03 -6.21
N PHE A 7 6.72 -10.47 -5.01
CA PHE A 7 5.53 -10.44 -4.18
C PHE A 7 4.35 -9.78 -4.91
N PHE A 8 4.58 -8.62 -5.51
CA PHE A 8 3.49 -7.87 -6.16
C PHE A 8 2.96 -8.58 -7.39
N CYS A 9 3.84 -9.15 -8.20
CA CYS A 9 3.40 -9.87 -9.39
C CYS A 9 2.53 -11.05 -9.02
N ARG A 10 2.89 -11.75 -7.94
CA ARG A 10 2.12 -12.90 -7.49
C ARG A 10 0.72 -12.48 -7.05
N LEU A 11 0.62 -11.42 -6.25
CA LEU A 11 -0.68 -10.99 -5.74
C LEU A 11 -1.60 -10.51 -6.86
N VAL A 12 -1.04 -9.82 -7.85
CA VAL A 12 -1.84 -9.35 -8.99
C VAL A 12 -2.44 -10.55 -9.74
N ARG A 13 -1.66 -11.61 -9.92
CA ARG A 13 -2.13 -12.79 -10.65
C ARG A 13 -3.19 -13.56 -9.89
N GLU A 14 -3.11 -13.60 -8.56
CA GLU A 14 -4.01 -14.43 -7.76
C GLU A 14 -5.44 -13.96 -7.76
N LYS A 15 -5.66 -12.67 -7.92
CA LYS A 15 -7.01 -12.09 -7.95
C LYS A 15 -7.84 -12.47 -6.72
N ASN A 16 -7.19 -12.51 -5.58
CA ASN A 16 -7.85 -12.78 -4.30
C ASN A 16 -7.62 -11.53 -3.43
N ASP A 17 -8.34 -10.47 -3.77
CA ASP A 17 -8.03 -9.15 -3.23
C ASP A 17 -8.21 -9.04 -1.73
N GLU A 18 -9.25 -9.64 -1.18
CA GLU A 18 -9.45 -9.54 0.27
C GLU A 18 -8.33 -10.25 1.03
N ALA A 19 -7.99 -11.46 0.64
CA ALA A 19 -6.93 -12.22 1.30
C ALA A 19 -5.58 -11.53 1.14
N ASN A 20 -5.38 -10.86 0.02
CA ASN A 20 -4.10 -10.21 -0.30
C ASN A 20 -4.09 -8.74 0.08
N LEU A 21 -5.17 -8.24 0.70
CA LEU A 21 -5.26 -6.87 1.19
C LEU A 21 -5.17 -5.81 0.09
N ILE A 22 -5.59 -6.15 -1.11
CA ILE A 22 -5.66 -5.20 -2.22
C ILE A 22 -6.96 -4.42 -2.09
N LEU A 23 -6.84 -3.11 -2.00
CA LEU A 23 -7.98 -2.23 -1.81
C LEU A 23 -8.55 -1.71 -3.12
N TYR A 24 -7.73 -1.61 -4.15
CA TYR A 24 -8.17 -1.03 -5.41
C TYR A 24 -7.25 -1.45 -6.55
N ARG A 25 -7.85 -1.82 -7.68
CA ARG A 25 -7.11 -2.13 -8.91
C ARG A 25 -7.47 -1.10 -9.97
N GLY A 26 -6.49 -0.32 -10.39
CA GLY A 26 -6.64 0.58 -11.51
C GLY A 26 -6.29 -0.11 -12.81
N ARG A 27 -6.15 0.66 -13.86
CA ARG A 27 -5.76 0.11 -15.16
C ARG A 27 -4.30 -0.30 -15.20
N ARG A 28 -3.44 0.46 -14.52
CA ARG A 28 -2.00 0.28 -14.58
C ARG A 28 -1.35 0.14 -13.21
N SER A 29 -2.14 0.31 -12.15
CA SER A 29 -1.60 0.31 -10.80
C SER A 29 -2.63 -0.21 -9.82
N PHE A 30 -2.20 -0.48 -8.60
CA PHE A 30 -3.12 -0.96 -7.56
C PHE A 30 -2.70 -0.41 -6.21
N ILE A 31 -3.65 -0.40 -5.29
CA ILE A 31 -3.44 0.06 -3.91
C ILE A 31 -3.60 -1.16 -3.00
N ILE A 32 -2.59 -1.37 -2.15
CA ILE A 32 -2.55 -2.55 -1.30
C ILE A 32 -2.09 -2.14 0.10
N MET A 33 -2.61 -2.81 1.13
CA MET A 33 -2.12 -2.61 2.49
C MET A 33 -0.81 -3.35 2.70
N ASN A 34 0.09 -2.74 3.45
CA ASN A 34 1.34 -3.39 3.79
C ASN A 34 1.08 -4.43 4.89
N ARG A 35 1.49 -5.67 4.65
CA ARG A 35 1.28 -6.76 5.60
C ARG A 35 2.18 -6.60 6.84
N TYR A 36 3.25 -5.85 6.72
CA TYR A 36 4.18 -5.56 7.81
C TYR A 36 4.21 -4.04 8.02
N PRO A 37 3.11 -3.47 8.54
CA PRO A 37 2.94 -2.02 8.53
C PRO A 37 3.87 -1.31 9.51
N TYR A 38 4.35 -0.13 9.10
CA TYR A 38 5.07 0.75 10.02
C TYR A 38 4.08 1.39 10.98
N ASN A 39 2.85 1.57 10.55
CA ASN A 39 1.80 2.15 11.37
C ASN A 39 0.45 1.69 10.81
N ASN A 40 -0.63 1.94 11.56
CA ASN A 40 -1.96 1.57 11.10
C ASN A 40 -2.29 2.26 9.79
N GLY A 41 -2.82 1.48 8.85
CA GLY A 41 -3.22 2.05 7.56
C GLY A 41 -2.06 2.28 6.59
N HIS A 42 -0.92 1.65 6.83
CA HIS A 42 0.21 1.74 5.91
C HIS A 42 -0.17 1.12 4.57
N LEU A 43 -0.25 1.95 3.53
CA LEU A 43 -0.61 1.52 2.19
C LEU A 43 0.57 1.63 1.26
N MET A 44 0.45 0.90 0.15
CA MET A 44 1.42 0.99 -0.93
C MET A 44 0.66 1.15 -2.24
N VAL A 45 1.27 1.87 -3.18
CA VAL A 45 0.77 1.96 -4.55
C VAL A 45 1.87 1.45 -5.45
N ALA A 46 1.55 0.52 -6.32
CA ALA A 46 2.52 -0.11 -7.20
C ALA A 46 1.95 -0.27 -8.60
N PRO A 47 2.81 -0.27 -9.63
CA PRO A 47 2.33 -0.58 -10.97
C PRO A 47 1.99 -2.07 -11.07
N ILE A 48 1.05 -2.39 -11.95
CA ILE A 48 0.73 -3.79 -12.22
C ILE A 48 1.91 -4.46 -12.92
N ALA A 49 2.58 -3.73 -13.81
CA ALA A 49 3.74 -4.25 -14.52
C ALA A 49 4.97 -4.28 -13.61
N HIS A 50 5.80 -5.30 -13.78
CA HIS A 50 7.04 -5.45 -13.01
C HIS A 50 8.09 -4.49 -13.54
N LYS A 51 8.17 -3.31 -12.95
CA LYS A 51 9.06 -2.26 -13.44
C LYS A 51 9.68 -1.49 -12.29
N LYS A 52 10.91 -1.03 -12.51
CA LYS A 52 11.54 -0.06 -11.64
C LYS A 52 11.03 1.34 -11.98
N LEU A 53 11.22 2.27 -11.07
CA LEU A 53 10.75 3.64 -11.24
C LEU A 53 11.17 4.24 -12.58
N GLU A 54 12.43 4.07 -12.96
CA GLU A 54 12.96 4.68 -14.19
C GLU A 54 12.30 4.15 -15.45
N LYS A 55 11.68 2.98 -15.38
CA LYS A 55 11.05 2.34 -16.53
C LYS A 55 9.57 2.59 -16.65
N LEU A 56 8.97 3.29 -15.68
CA LEU A 56 7.56 3.57 -15.71
C LEU A 56 7.21 4.51 -16.87
N SER A 57 6.13 4.21 -17.57
CA SER A 57 5.63 5.10 -18.61
C SER A 57 5.02 6.34 -17.98
N ARG A 58 4.77 7.35 -18.82
CA ARG A 58 4.12 8.56 -18.35
C ARG A 58 2.74 8.25 -17.77
N GLU A 59 2.01 7.37 -18.44
CA GLU A 59 0.68 6.98 -18.00
C GLU A 59 0.72 6.24 -16.67
N GLU A 60 1.72 5.38 -16.49
CA GLU A 60 1.87 4.68 -15.22
C GLU A 60 2.21 5.65 -14.09
N ARG A 61 3.12 6.57 -14.33
CA ARG A 61 3.48 7.57 -13.32
C ARG A 61 2.29 8.43 -12.93
N SER A 62 1.54 8.85 -13.94
CA SER A 62 0.38 9.69 -13.71
C SER A 62 -0.68 8.96 -12.89
N GLU A 63 -0.98 7.72 -13.24
CA GLU A 63 -1.96 6.95 -12.49
C GLU A 63 -1.50 6.66 -11.08
N ILE A 64 -0.22 6.30 -10.90
CA ILE A 64 0.31 6.03 -9.56
C ILE A 64 0.16 7.25 -8.68
N PHE A 65 0.49 8.43 -9.17
CA PHE A 65 0.37 9.62 -8.35
C PHE A 65 -1.10 9.96 -8.06
N ASP A 66 -2.00 9.74 -9.01
CA ASP A 66 -3.43 9.91 -8.75
C ASP A 66 -3.89 8.95 -7.65
N GLN A 67 -3.39 7.72 -7.66
CA GLN A 67 -3.74 6.75 -6.62
C GLN A 67 -3.19 7.18 -5.27
N VAL A 68 -1.98 7.72 -5.24
CA VAL A 68 -1.40 8.23 -4.00
C VAL A 68 -2.28 9.34 -3.43
N LEU A 69 -2.69 10.28 -4.27
CA LEU A 69 -3.55 11.38 -3.84
C LEU A 69 -4.88 10.85 -3.30
N PHE A 70 -5.47 9.91 -4.00
CA PHE A 70 -6.73 9.32 -3.58
C PHE A 70 -6.58 8.63 -2.21
N ALA A 71 -5.51 7.83 -2.05
CA ALA A 71 -5.26 7.13 -0.80
C ALA A 71 -5.06 8.10 0.36
N VAL A 72 -4.34 9.20 0.12
CA VAL A 72 -4.12 10.22 1.14
C VAL A 72 -5.47 10.78 1.62
N LYS A 73 -6.36 11.08 0.68
CA LYS A 73 -7.67 11.63 1.04
C LYS A 73 -8.49 10.63 1.85
N VAL A 74 -8.48 9.36 1.45
CA VAL A 74 -9.22 8.33 2.18
C VAL A 74 -8.65 8.14 3.57
N LEU A 75 -7.33 8.05 3.71
CA LEU A 75 -6.72 7.84 5.01
C LEU A 75 -7.03 8.98 5.98
N LYS A 76 -6.96 10.21 5.50
CA LYS A 76 -7.27 11.35 6.35
C LYS A 76 -8.73 11.33 6.80
N LYS A 77 -9.61 10.96 5.89
CA LYS A 77 -11.05 10.95 6.19
C LYS A 77 -11.43 9.80 7.12
N VAL A 78 -10.94 8.60 6.85
CA VAL A 78 -11.39 7.40 7.54
C VAL A 78 -10.64 7.17 8.83
N LEU A 79 -9.31 7.29 8.80
CA LEU A 79 -8.47 7.04 9.96
C LEU A 79 -8.15 8.29 10.76
N ARG A 80 -8.46 9.45 10.22
CA ARG A 80 -8.25 10.74 10.89
C ARG A 80 -6.80 10.92 11.34
N CYS A 81 -5.87 10.54 10.49
CA CYS A 81 -4.46 10.70 10.79
C CYS A 81 -4.10 12.19 10.75
N GLU A 82 -3.11 12.54 11.56
CA GLU A 82 -2.68 13.94 11.70
C GLU A 82 -1.63 14.30 10.66
N GLY A 83 -0.97 13.32 10.09
CA GLY A 83 0.01 13.54 9.04
C GLY A 83 0.22 12.28 8.26
N ILE A 84 1.01 12.38 7.18
CA ILE A 84 1.29 11.22 6.33
C ILE A 84 2.73 11.36 5.83
N ASN A 85 3.47 10.26 5.90
CA ASN A 85 4.78 10.17 5.27
C ASN A 85 4.63 9.46 3.94
N LEU A 86 5.19 10.05 2.89
CA LEU A 86 5.17 9.48 1.54
C LEU A 86 6.60 9.21 1.11
N GLY A 87 6.82 8.09 0.44
CA GLY A 87 8.15 7.84 -0.08
C GLY A 87 8.31 6.47 -0.69
N ALA A 88 9.48 6.24 -1.25
CA ALA A 88 9.82 4.97 -1.86
C ALA A 88 11.29 4.67 -1.60
N ASN A 89 11.59 3.39 -1.47
CA ASN A 89 12.98 2.94 -1.33
C ASN A 89 13.39 2.34 -2.67
N LEU A 90 14.42 2.90 -3.26
CA LEU A 90 14.91 2.40 -4.54
C LEU A 90 16.19 1.61 -4.29
N GLU A 91 16.22 0.37 -4.77
CA GLU A 91 17.31 -0.56 -4.65
C GLU A 91 17.49 -1.08 -3.22
N LYS A 92 18.20 -2.19 -3.13
CA LYS A 92 18.35 -2.89 -1.87
C LYS A 92 19.08 -2.07 -0.81
N VAL A 93 20.09 -1.31 -1.21
CA VAL A 93 20.89 -0.54 -0.27
C VAL A 93 20.07 0.57 0.38
N ALA A 94 19.00 1.01 -0.26
CA ALA A 94 18.10 2.02 0.28
C ALA A 94 16.94 1.42 1.07
N GLY A 95 16.92 0.10 1.25
CA GLY A 95 15.93 -0.55 2.07
C GLY A 95 14.75 -1.16 1.32
N ALA A 96 14.83 -1.29 -0.01
CA ALA A 96 13.74 -1.88 -0.76
C ALA A 96 13.58 -3.35 -0.42
N GLY A 97 12.38 -3.72 0.07
CA GLY A 97 12.07 -5.12 0.34
C GLY A 97 11.78 -5.91 -0.91
N VAL A 98 11.25 -5.27 -1.94
CA VAL A 98 11.00 -5.88 -3.23
C VAL A 98 11.75 -5.07 -4.27
N VAL A 99 12.88 -5.61 -4.70
CA VAL A 99 13.72 -4.95 -5.70
C VAL A 99 13.16 -5.25 -7.08
N GLY A 100 13.17 -4.25 -7.96
CA GLY A 100 12.76 -4.43 -9.33
C GLY A 100 11.28 -4.18 -9.60
N HIS A 101 10.48 -4.02 -8.56
CA HIS A 101 9.07 -3.68 -8.72
C HIS A 101 8.79 -2.46 -7.86
N PHE A 102 8.65 -1.32 -8.50
CA PHE A 102 8.46 -0.04 -7.79
C PHE A 102 7.22 -0.08 -6.91
N HIS A 103 7.33 0.48 -5.73
CA HIS A 103 6.16 0.67 -4.87
C HIS A 103 6.36 1.91 -4.01
N PHE A 104 5.28 2.66 -3.87
CA PHE A 104 5.27 3.93 -3.16
C PHE A 104 4.56 3.73 -1.83
N HIS A 105 5.21 4.10 -0.73
CA HIS A 105 4.66 3.92 0.61
C HIS A 105 3.86 5.14 1.04
N ILE A 106 2.74 4.90 1.71
CA ILE A 106 1.89 5.93 2.29
C ILE A 106 1.65 5.53 3.73
N VAL A 107 2.25 6.25 4.68
CA VAL A 107 2.22 5.87 6.08
C VAL A 107 1.52 6.94 6.90
N PRO A 108 0.31 6.66 7.42
CA PRO A 108 -0.38 7.61 8.30
C PRO A 108 0.38 7.80 9.60
N ARG A 109 0.34 9.02 10.11
CA ARG A 109 1.02 9.38 11.34
C ARG A 109 0.10 10.10 12.31
N TRP A 110 0.30 9.81 13.60
CA TRP A 110 -0.41 10.48 14.70
C TRP A 110 0.62 10.91 15.72
N LEU A 111 0.30 11.95 16.48
CA LEU A 111 1.17 12.37 17.54
C LEU A 111 1.36 11.23 18.53
N GLY A 112 2.62 10.90 18.85
CA GLY A 112 2.92 9.86 19.82
C GLY A 112 2.77 8.44 19.29
N ASP A 113 2.88 8.21 18.00
CA ASP A 113 2.59 6.91 17.39
C ASP A 113 3.81 5.97 17.30
N THR A 114 4.86 6.21 18.06
CA THR A 114 6.12 5.48 17.89
C THR A 114 6.07 4.01 18.31
N ASN A 115 5.07 3.62 19.13
CA ASN A 115 5.01 2.25 19.68
C ASN A 115 3.80 1.49 19.20
N PHE A 116 3.47 1.67 17.91
CA PHE A 116 2.26 1.08 17.34
C PHE A 116 2.24 -0.46 17.45
N LEU A 117 3.30 -1.12 17.00
CA LEU A 117 3.30 -2.58 16.93
C LEU A 117 3.23 -3.26 18.31
N PRO A 118 3.97 -2.81 19.33
CA PRO A 118 3.84 -3.41 20.66
C PRO A 118 2.44 -3.25 21.25
N ILE A 119 1.84 -2.09 21.11
CA ILE A 119 0.47 -1.85 21.60
C ILE A 119 -0.51 -2.77 20.90
N LEU A 120 -0.36 -2.91 19.60
CA LEU A 120 -1.23 -3.75 18.81
C LEU A 120 -1.14 -5.21 19.25
N ALA A 121 0.05 -5.69 19.45
CA ALA A 121 0.28 -7.09 19.80
C ALA A 121 -0.35 -7.47 21.15
N GLU A 122 -0.59 -6.50 22.02
CA GLU A 122 -1.21 -6.77 23.32
C GLU A 122 -2.72 -6.96 23.23
N THR A 123 -3.36 -6.45 22.15
CA THR A 123 -4.81 -6.44 22.08
C THR A 123 -5.38 -7.42 21.07
N LYS A 124 -4.65 -7.68 19.99
CA LYS A 124 -5.09 -8.59 18.95
C LYS A 124 -3.91 -8.95 18.06
N THR A 125 -4.09 -9.97 17.21
CA THR A 125 -3.03 -10.34 16.28
C THR A 125 -2.90 -9.29 15.19
N ILE A 126 -1.71 -9.23 14.58
CA ILE A 126 -1.47 -8.33 13.45
C ILE A 126 -2.43 -8.64 12.32
N ALA A 127 -2.66 -9.93 12.04
CA ALA A 127 -3.56 -10.33 10.96
C ALA A 127 -4.99 -9.83 11.20
N GLU A 128 -5.47 -9.93 12.45
CA GLU A 128 -6.81 -9.46 12.79
C GLU A 128 -6.93 -7.95 12.59
N TYR A 129 -5.91 -7.23 13.02
CA TYR A 129 -5.90 -5.78 12.90
C TYR A 129 -5.90 -5.35 11.42
N LEU A 130 -5.10 -6.02 10.62
CA LEU A 130 -5.04 -5.72 9.18
C LEU A 130 -6.41 -5.94 8.54
N ARG A 131 -7.09 -7.03 8.88
CA ARG A 131 -8.40 -7.29 8.31
C ARG A 131 -9.43 -6.24 8.74
N GLU A 132 -9.38 -5.81 9.99
CA GLU A 132 -10.30 -4.76 10.44
C GLU A 132 -10.08 -3.46 9.69
N THR A 133 -8.83 -3.05 9.54
CA THR A 133 -8.52 -1.84 8.83
C THR A 133 -8.88 -1.96 7.36
N TYR A 134 -8.62 -3.12 6.76
CA TYR A 134 -8.99 -3.38 5.38
C TYR A 134 -10.49 -3.18 5.18
N LYS A 135 -11.31 -3.80 6.04
CA LYS A 135 -12.77 -3.67 5.92
C LYS A 135 -13.24 -2.24 6.11
N LYS A 136 -12.55 -1.50 6.96
CA LYS A 136 -12.90 -0.11 7.21
C LYS A 136 -12.61 0.78 6.01
N LEU A 137 -11.51 0.53 5.33
CA LEU A 137 -11.08 1.34 4.19
C LEU A 137 -11.75 0.94 2.88
N LEU A 138 -12.03 -0.33 2.70
CA LEU A 138 -12.45 -0.87 1.42
C LEU A 138 -13.64 -0.14 0.79
N PRO A 139 -14.72 0.17 1.53
CA PRO A 139 -15.86 0.83 0.90
C PRO A 139 -15.53 2.16 0.24
N PHE A 140 -14.55 2.87 0.78
CA PHE A 140 -14.17 4.18 0.24
C PHE A 140 -13.36 4.05 -1.04
N PHE A 141 -12.64 2.94 -1.20
CA PHE A 141 -11.91 2.67 -2.43
C PHE A 141 -12.81 2.10 -3.51
N GLN A 142 -13.81 1.31 -3.13
CA GLN A 142 -14.73 0.72 -4.11
C GLN A 142 -15.65 1.74 -4.77
N LYS A 143 -15.92 2.84 -4.09
CA LYS A 143 -16.80 3.86 -4.63
C LYS A 143 -16.15 4.78 -5.63
N ARG A 144 -14.84 4.66 -5.84
CA ARG A 144 -14.14 5.54 -6.75
C ARG A 144 -14.53 5.23 -8.18
N GLU A 145 -14.89 6.28 -8.91
CA GLU A 145 -15.13 6.16 -10.35
C GLU A 145 -13.83 6.41 -11.09
N ARG A 146 -13.64 5.69 -12.19
CA ARG A 146 -12.41 5.80 -12.96
C ARG A 146 -12.46 6.88 -14.02
#